data_70fc1b9dc4d1986927585e02bf0f0cc2
#
_entry.id   70fc1b9dc4d1986927585e02bf0f0cc2
#
_cell.length_a   1.000
_cell.length_b   1.000
_cell.length_c   1.000
_cell.angle_alpha   90.00
_cell.angle_beta   90.00
_cell.angle_gamma   90.00
#
_symmetry.space_group_name_H-M   'P 1'
#
loop_
_entity.id
_entity.type
_entity.pdbx_description
1 polymer ?
#
loop_
_entity_poly.entity_id
_entity_poly.type
_entity_poly.pdbx_seq_one_letter_code
_entity_poly.pdbx_strand_id
1 'polypeptide(L)'
;MDRQKQRMTLTAAAMLVPLMAACGSEKADSGSGSVGAERPVTGVRWSVDSVTADGRTQQAPAGAHVTIDKGRAEGSFGCNNFSAEATVEGDRVRLGKTRATQMACGNKPMAFEKTLARAFSDQELKAKVDDDRLTLTTGRGDTVRLTKAKDAPLAGTKWTVTAPKADGRAHLTFDEKKGTVSGSLGCNKVNAKAQVSDGHITLGPPATTRMMCEDSLMASEKTLLRLFDGKLKYGVDHLTLTLTSENGPSVRAVAER
;
A
#
# COMPACT_ATOMS: atom_id res chain seq x y z
N MET A 1 -67.56 -42.98 -3.94
CA MET A 1 -68.65 -42.02 -3.93
C MET A 1 -68.14 -40.74 -4.49
N ASP A 2 -68.41 -40.64 -5.71
CA ASP A 2 -69.21 -39.73 -6.55
C ASP A 2 -68.48 -38.43 -6.83
N ARG A 3 -68.00 -38.28 -8.06
CA ARG A 3 -68.58 -37.60 -9.22
C ARG A 3 -68.77 -36.12 -8.94
N GLN A 4 -68.29 -35.17 -9.74
CA GLN A 4 -68.67 -34.99 -11.13
C GLN A 4 -67.81 -33.94 -11.83
N LYS A 5 -67.44 -34.29 -13.03
CA LYS A 5 -67.09 -33.47 -14.19
C LYS A 5 -68.00 -32.27 -14.38
N GLN A 6 -67.46 -31.11 -14.81
CA GLN A 6 -68.11 -30.39 -15.89
C GLN A 6 -67.09 -29.56 -16.69
N ARG A 7 -67.29 -29.67 -17.98
CA ARG A 7 -66.55 -29.09 -19.10
C ARG A 7 -67.21 -27.74 -19.49
N MET A 8 -66.53 -27.10 -20.42
CA MET A 8 -67.01 -26.05 -21.34
C MET A 8 -66.54 -24.64 -20.95
N THR A 9 -66.12 -23.74 -21.86
CA THR A 9 -65.97 -23.74 -23.33
C THR A 9 -65.09 -22.55 -23.69
N LEU A 10 -64.44 -22.63 -24.84
CA LEU A 10 -63.71 -21.58 -25.54
C LEU A 10 -64.55 -20.32 -25.79
N THR A 11 -63.95 -19.16 -25.72
CA THR A 11 -64.19 -18.08 -26.67
C THR A 11 -62.92 -17.30 -26.94
N ALA A 12 -62.50 -17.36 -28.17
CA ALA A 12 -61.44 -16.56 -28.76
C ALA A 12 -62.00 -15.17 -29.07
N ALA A 13 -61.32 -14.13 -28.68
CA ALA A 13 -61.56 -12.78 -29.21
C ALA A 13 -60.20 -12.23 -29.68
N ALA A 14 -59.99 -12.28 -30.96
CA ALA A 14 -58.92 -11.59 -31.65
C ALA A 14 -59.25 -10.09 -31.70
N MET A 15 -58.40 -9.25 -31.17
CA MET A 15 -58.39 -7.83 -31.49
C MET A 15 -57.05 -7.46 -32.12
N LEU A 16 -57.16 -7.15 -33.42
CA LEU A 16 -56.12 -6.46 -34.19
C LEU A 16 -56.03 -5.02 -33.68
N VAL A 17 -54.84 -4.56 -33.39
CA VAL A 17 -54.49 -3.16 -33.20
C VAL A 17 -53.34 -2.81 -34.15
N PRO A 18 -53.42 -1.67 -34.87
CA PRO A 18 -52.52 -1.36 -35.99
C PRO A 18 -51.19 -0.82 -35.55
N LEU A 19 -50.13 -1.17 -36.31
CA LEU A 19 -48.83 -0.51 -36.25
C LEU A 19 -48.95 0.96 -36.63
N MET A 20 -48.58 1.82 -35.71
CA MET A 20 -48.16 3.18 -36.04
C MET A 20 -46.62 3.24 -35.93
N ALA A 21 -45.99 3.27 -37.09
CA ALA A 21 -44.58 3.60 -37.23
C ALA A 21 -44.43 5.12 -37.00
N ALA A 22 -43.79 5.49 -35.91
CA ALA A 22 -43.26 6.84 -35.71
C ALA A 22 -41.76 6.75 -35.77
N CYS A 23 -41.16 7.12 -36.88
CA CYS A 23 -39.73 7.45 -36.99
C CYS A 23 -39.46 8.72 -36.18
N GLY A 24 -38.91 8.58 -35.01
CA GLY A 24 -38.29 9.64 -34.25
C GLY A 24 -36.80 9.35 -34.19
N SER A 25 -36.02 10.01 -35.04
CA SER A 25 -34.56 10.03 -34.99
C SER A 25 -34.13 10.89 -33.78
N GLU A 26 -34.09 10.31 -32.60
CA GLU A 26 -33.28 10.88 -31.53
C GLU A 26 -31.88 10.26 -31.61
N LYS A 27 -30.93 11.09 -32.00
CA LYS A 27 -29.50 10.84 -31.81
C LYS A 27 -29.29 10.60 -30.30
N ALA A 28 -29.24 9.36 -29.91
CA ALA A 28 -28.61 8.98 -28.67
C ALA A 28 -27.10 9.30 -28.87
N ASP A 29 -26.70 10.42 -28.34
CA ASP A 29 -25.30 10.76 -28.12
C ASP A 29 -24.81 9.75 -27.10
N SER A 30 -24.26 8.63 -27.58
CA SER A 30 -23.56 7.66 -26.81
C SER A 30 -22.19 8.27 -26.43
N GLY A 31 -22.26 9.23 -25.53
CA GLY A 31 -21.12 9.61 -24.73
C GLY A 31 -20.68 8.39 -23.91
N SER A 32 -19.95 7.49 -24.56
CA SER A 32 -19.12 6.49 -23.89
C SER A 32 -18.02 7.22 -23.13
N GLY A 33 -18.41 7.91 -22.07
CA GLY A 33 -17.49 8.31 -21.04
C GLY A 33 -16.94 7.03 -20.44
N SER A 34 -15.79 6.61 -20.95
CA SER A 34 -14.92 5.71 -20.22
C SER A 34 -14.70 6.35 -18.85
N VAL A 35 -15.47 5.94 -17.85
CA VAL A 35 -15.16 6.14 -16.43
C VAL A 35 -13.92 5.32 -16.20
N GLY A 36 -12.76 5.93 -16.51
CA GLY A 36 -11.48 5.43 -16.05
C GLY A 36 -11.63 5.24 -14.54
N ALA A 37 -11.44 4.01 -14.08
CA ALA A 37 -11.48 3.71 -12.66
C ALA A 37 -10.57 4.72 -11.96
N GLU A 38 -11.15 5.66 -11.21
CA GLU A 38 -10.40 6.64 -10.44
C GLU A 38 -9.47 5.86 -9.53
N ARG A 39 -8.18 5.92 -9.82
CA ARG A 39 -7.18 5.26 -8.99
C ARG A 39 -7.13 6.00 -7.67
N PRO A 40 -7.27 5.32 -6.54
CA PRO A 40 -7.40 5.99 -5.26
C PRO A 40 -6.11 6.72 -4.89
N VAL A 41 -6.24 7.95 -4.43
CA VAL A 41 -5.16 8.69 -3.76
C VAL A 41 -4.83 8.05 -2.41
N THR A 42 -5.85 7.41 -1.80
CA THR A 42 -5.79 6.81 -0.45
C THR A 42 -5.30 5.37 -0.47
N GLY A 43 -4.72 4.92 0.63
CA GLY A 43 -4.20 3.55 0.78
C GLY A 43 -2.92 3.29 -0.01
N VAL A 44 -2.32 4.33 -0.59
CA VAL A 44 -1.09 4.27 -1.39
C VAL A 44 -0.01 5.09 -0.72
N ARG A 45 1.19 4.53 -0.66
CA ARG A 45 2.38 5.30 -0.28
C ARG A 45 2.92 6.03 -1.52
N TRP A 46 2.98 7.33 -1.46
CA TRP A 46 3.48 8.19 -2.52
C TRP A 46 4.85 8.74 -2.15
N SER A 47 5.89 8.42 -2.91
CA SER A 47 7.21 9.04 -2.82
C SER A 47 7.14 10.43 -3.45
N VAL A 48 7.60 11.45 -2.74
CA VAL A 48 7.66 12.81 -3.30
C VAL A 48 8.87 12.90 -4.23
N ASP A 49 8.64 13.32 -5.46
CA ASP A 49 9.69 13.52 -6.45
C ASP A 49 10.19 14.97 -6.42
N SER A 50 9.25 15.92 -6.43
CA SER A 50 9.60 17.36 -6.47
C SER A 50 8.44 18.21 -5.97
N VAL A 51 8.79 19.44 -5.57
CA VAL A 51 7.83 20.52 -5.34
C VAL A 51 8.19 21.72 -6.19
N THR A 52 7.22 22.28 -6.90
CA THR A 52 7.37 23.52 -7.68
C THR A 52 6.53 24.59 -6.98
N ALA A 53 7.18 25.63 -6.52
CA ALA A 53 6.55 26.77 -5.88
C ALA A 53 7.23 28.06 -6.34
N ASP A 54 6.45 29.12 -6.54
CA ASP A 54 6.93 30.42 -7.01
C ASP A 54 7.80 30.28 -8.31
N GLY A 55 7.40 29.35 -9.22
CA GLY A 55 8.12 29.07 -10.48
C GLY A 55 9.45 28.32 -10.33
N ARG A 56 9.82 27.89 -9.13
CA ARG A 56 11.06 27.16 -8.85
C ARG A 56 10.77 25.70 -8.47
N THR A 57 11.43 24.77 -9.13
CA THR A 57 11.32 23.35 -8.81
C THR A 57 12.47 22.90 -7.91
N GLN A 58 12.13 22.24 -6.81
CA GLN A 58 13.06 21.61 -5.89
C GLN A 58 12.86 20.10 -5.93
N GLN A 59 13.95 19.35 -6.09
CA GLN A 59 13.92 17.88 -6.03
C GLN A 59 13.82 17.42 -4.58
N ALA A 60 13.04 16.38 -4.33
CA ALA A 60 12.88 15.83 -3.00
C ALA A 60 14.15 15.12 -2.51
N PRO A 61 14.52 15.27 -1.25
CA PRO A 61 15.52 14.42 -0.63
C PRO A 61 15.02 12.97 -0.53
N ALA A 62 15.96 12.03 -0.45
CA ALA A 62 15.62 10.63 -0.28
C ALA A 62 14.73 10.41 0.95
N GLY A 63 13.68 9.59 0.80
CA GLY A 63 12.78 9.24 1.88
C GLY A 63 11.59 10.20 2.08
N ALA A 64 11.51 11.31 1.33
CA ALA A 64 10.30 12.14 1.34
C ALA A 64 9.11 11.36 0.77
N HIS A 65 8.01 11.29 1.52
CA HIS A 65 6.83 10.54 1.12
C HIS A 65 5.58 10.99 1.88
N VAL A 66 4.42 10.62 1.36
CA VAL A 66 3.12 10.75 2.02
C VAL A 66 2.27 9.50 1.80
N THR A 67 1.54 9.11 2.82
CA THR A 67 0.46 8.12 2.75
C THR A 67 -0.80 8.78 3.30
N ILE A 68 -1.90 8.69 2.55
CA ILE A 68 -3.21 9.16 3.01
C ILE A 68 -4.09 7.91 3.17
N ASP A 69 -4.49 7.61 4.40
CA ASP A 69 -5.35 6.46 4.70
C ASP A 69 -6.21 6.74 5.94
N LYS A 70 -7.43 6.22 5.95
CA LYS A 70 -8.36 6.27 7.10
C LYS A 70 -8.48 7.66 7.73
N GLY A 71 -8.57 8.70 6.91
CA GLY A 71 -8.75 10.07 7.38
C GLY A 71 -7.48 10.74 7.92
N ARG A 72 -6.30 10.18 7.65
CA ARG A 72 -5.01 10.70 8.08
C ARG A 72 -4.01 10.78 6.93
N ALA A 73 -3.18 11.78 6.95
CA ALA A 73 -1.97 11.87 6.15
C ALA A 73 -0.76 11.72 7.07
N GLU A 74 0.13 10.82 6.71
CA GLU A 74 1.38 10.57 7.45
C GLU A 74 2.54 10.45 6.45
N GLY A 75 3.73 10.88 6.86
CA GLY A 75 4.86 10.79 5.98
C GLY A 75 6.11 11.45 6.51
N SER A 76 7.01 11.73 5.56
CA SER A 76 8.25 12.45 5.84
C SER A 76 8.44 13.56 4.79
N PHE A 77 8.83 14.73 5.27
CA PHE A 77 9.25 15.82 4.39
C PHE A 77 10.69 15.64 3.86
N GLY A 78 11.34 14.53 4.23
CA GLY A 78 12.73 14.26 3.89
C GLY A 78 13.71 14.45 5.06
N CYS A 79 13.38 15.31 6.00
CA CYS A 79 14.07 15.44 7.30
C CYS A 79 13.13 15.04 8.43
N ASN A 80 12.00 15.74 8.53
CA ASN A 80 11.05 15.52 9.59
C ASN A 80 9.87 14.68 9.16
N ASN A 81 9.41 13.80 10.04
CA ASN A 81 8.16 13.08 9.87
C ASN A 81 7.00 14.00 10.22
N PHE A 82 5.88 13.82 9.54
CA PHE A 82 4.68 14.58 9.80
C PHE A 82 3.43 13.72 9.89
N SER A 83 2.39 14.25 10.50
CA SER A 83 1.03 13.71 10.46
C SER A 83 0.01 14.85 10.44
N ALA A 84 -1.12 14.64 9.78
CA ALA A 84 -2.26 15.54 9.71
C ALA A 84 -3.55 14.75 9.59
N GLU A 85 -4.69 15.34 9.92
CA GLU A 85 -5.98 14.85 9.46
C GLU A 85 -6.07 15.05 7.95
N ALA A 86 -6.77 14.16 7.24
CA ALA A 86 -6.93 14.24 5.80
C ALA A 86 -8.35 13.88 5.39
N THR A 87 -8.93 14.68 4.49
CA THR A 87 -10.19 14.37 3.83
C THR A 87 -9.95 14.30 2.34
N VAL A 88 -10.48 13.28 1.68
CA VAL A 88 -10.40 13.11 0.22
C VAL A 88 -11.82 13.00 -0.32
N GLU A 89 -12.18 13.94 -1.20
CA GLU A 89 -13.51 14.02 -1.84
C GLU A 89 -13.30 14.19 -3.35
N GLY A 90 -13.49 13.11 -4.10
CA GLY A 90 -13.18 13.10 -5.53
C GLY A 90 -11.70 13.44 -5.79
N ASP A 91 -11.46 14.48 -6.57
CA ASP A 91 -10.12 14.98 -6.88
C ASP A 91 -9.57 16.01 -5.86
N ARG A 92 -10.21 16.18 -4.72
CA ARG A 92 -9.84 17.19 -3.71
C ARG A 92 -9.30 16.53 -2.46
N VAL A 93 -8.13 16.97 -2.03
CA VAL A 93 -7.48 16.57 -0.79
C VAL A 93 -7.37 17.77 0.13
N ARG A 94 -7.89 17.67 1.35
CA ARG A 94 -7.72 18.67 2.40
C ARG A 94 -6.90 18.06 3.52
N LEU A 95 -5.85 18.76 3.91
CA LEU A 95 -5.02 18.39 5.04
C LEU A 95 -5.29 19.36 6.20
N GLY A 96 -5.52 18.81 7.36
CA GLY A 96 -5.65 19.57 8.60
C GLY A 96 -4.30 20.10 9.09
N LYS A 97 -4.29 20.65 10.30
CA LYS A 97 -3.06 21.16 10.91
C LYS A 97 -1.99 20.07 11.00
N THR A 98 -0.89 20.29 10.31
CA THR A 98 0.25 19.38 10.30
C THR A 98 1.02 19.45 11.62
N ARG A 99 1.34 18.30 12.19
CA ARG A 99 2.28 18.10 13.28
C ARG A 99 3.54 17.47 12.71
N ALA A 100 4.71 17.99 13.04
CA ALA A 100 5.97 17.43 12.57
C ALA A 100 6.99 17.33 13.69
N THR A 101 7.93 16.38 13.54
CA THR A 101 9.14 16.33 14.38
C THR A 101 10.00 17.58 14.10
N GLN A 102 10.93 17.87 14.97
CA GLN A 102 11.78 19.07 14.86
C GLN A 102 13.26 18.67 14.90
N MET A 103 13.66 17.81 13.96
CA MET A 103 15.07 17.47 13.79
C MET A 103 15.78 18.55 12.96
N ALA A 104 17.01 18.84 13.30
CA ALA A 104 17.86 19.71 12.51
C ALA A 104 18.63 18.86 11.48
N CYS A 105 18.37 19.13 10.21
CA CYS A 105 19.09 18.50 9.09
C CYS A 105 19.89 19.58 8.32
N GLY A 106 20.61 19.16 7.29
CA GLY A 106 21.33 20.09 6.43
C GLY A 106 20.43 21.10 5.72
N ASN A 107 21.01 22.20 5.24
CA ASN A 107 20.27 23.33 4.66
C ASN A 107 19.33 22.93 3.49
N LYS A 108 19.76 22.04 2.61
CA LYS A 108 18.97 21.64 1.43
C LYS A 108 17.70 20.87 1.81
N PRO A 109 17.75 19.81 2.66
CA PRO A 109 16.55 19.14 3.15
C PRO A 109 15.60 20.07 3.89
N MET A 110 16.11 20.98 4.73
CA MET A 110 15.27 21.95 5.47
C MET A 110 14.58 22.95 4.56
N ALA A 111 15.23 23.42 3.49
CA ALA A 111 14.62 24.30 2.51
C ALA A 111 13.50 23.61 1.73
N PHE A 112 13.72 22.36 1.33
CA PHE A 112 12.70 21.53 0.68
C PHE A 112 11.50 21.29 1.62
N GLU A 113 11.75 20.88 2.86
CA GLU A 113 10.72 20.64 3.87
C GLU A 113 9.83 21.87 4.07
N LYS A 114 10.44 23.06 4.21
CA LYS A 114 9.69 24.31 4.36
C LYS A 114 8.75 24.55 3.18
N THR A 115 9.21 24.28 1.96
CA THR A 115 8.40 24.48 0.75
C THR A 115 7.29 23.44 0.64
N LEU A 116 7.57 22.18 0.92
CA LEU A 116 6.58 21.10 0.88
C LEU A 116 5.54 21.25 1.99
N ALA A 117 5.95 21.59 3.20
CA ALA A 117 5.05 21.85 4.33
C ALA A 117 4.11 23.04 4.04
N ARG A 118 4.62 24.11 3.36
CA ARG A 118 3.78 25.22 2.91
C ARG A 118 2.75 24.77 1.87
N ALA A 119 3.12 23.93 0.91
CA ALA A 119 2.18 23.39 -0.06
C ALA A 119 1.10 22.52 0.61
N PHE A 120 1.45 21.72 1.61
CA PHE A 120 0.51 20.88 2.35
C PHE A 120 -0.35 21.65 3.35
N SER A 121 0.02 22.89 3.71
CA SER A 121 -0.81 23.77 4.56
C SER A 121 -1.86 24.57 3.80
N ASP A 122 -1.93 24.40 2.47
CA ASP A 122 -3.01 25.00 1.68
C ASP A 122 -4.36 24.34 2.04
N GLN A 123 -5.43 25.12 2.01
CA GLN A 123 -6.73 24.63 2.47
C GLN A 123 -7.28 23.48 1.63
N GLU A 124 -6.93 23.45 0.34
CA GLU A 124 -7.39 22.41 -0.59
C GLU A 124 -6.34 22.17 -1.65
N LEU A 125 -6.04 20.89 -1.89
CA LEU A 125 -5.15 20.43 -2.94
C LEU A 125 -5.98 19.70 -3.99
N LYS A 126 -5.83 20.06 -5.25
CA LYS A 126 -6.39 19.30 -6.36
C LYS A 126 -5.46 18.13 -6.69
N ALA A 127 -5.96 16.92 -6.58
CA ALA A 127 -5.24 15.69 -6.87
C ALA A 127 -5.54 15.19 -8.28
N LYS A 128 -4.52 14.85 -9.04
CA LYS A 128 -4.63 14.14 -10.31
C LYS A 128 -3.75 12.91 -10.27
N VAL A 129 -4.36 11.73 -10.38
CA VAL A 129 -3.63 10.46 -10.49
C VAL A 129 -3.59 10.05 -11.95
N ASP A 130 -2.39 9.75 -12.45
CA ASP A 130 -2.13 9.27 -13.79
C ASP A 130 -1.14 8.11 -13.70
N ASP A 131 -1.63 6.91 -13.86
CA ASP A 131 -0.93 5.66 -13.60
C ASP A 131 -0.32 5.59 -12.19
N ASP A 132 0.99 5.54 -12.08
CA ASP A 132 1.74 5.53 -10.83
C ASP A 132 2.19 6.93 -10.40
N ARG A 133 1.60 7.99 -10.97
CA ARG A 133 1.95 9.38 -10.68
C ARG A 133 0.77 10.11 -10.05
N LEU A 134 1.06 10.85 -9.00
CA LEU A 134 0.11 11.76 -8.35
C LEU A 134 0.66 13.18 -8.47
N THR A 135 -0.15 14.09 -8.94
CA THR A 135 0.11 15.52 -8.89
C THR A 135 -0.87 16.18 -7.95
N LEU A 136 -0.37 16.87 -6.92
CA LEU A 136 -1.16 17.71 -6.04
C LEU A 136 -0.91 19.17 -6.43
N THR A 137 -1.98 19.93 -6.66
CA THR A 137 -1.91 21.34 -7.05
C THR A 137 -2.60 22.20 -5.98
N THR A 138 -1.92 23.20 -5.47
CA THR A 138 -2.47 24.18 -4.50
C THR A 138 -3.36 25.18 -5.22
N GLY A 139 -4.20 25.91 -4.46
CA GLY A 139 -5.00 27.00 -5.00
C GLY A 139 -4.17 28.15 -5.61
N ARG A 140 -2.88 28.27 -5.25
CA ARG A 140 -1.93 29.24 -5.83
C ARG A 140 -1.21 28.75 -7.08
N GLY A 141 -1.44 27.48 -7.49
CA GLY A 141 -0.78 26.88 -8.64
C GLY A 141 0.58 26.22 -8.33
N ASP A 142 0.99 26.16 -7.06
CA ASP A 142 2.16 25.36 -6.68
C ASP A 142 1.83 23.89 -6.92
N THR A 143 2.82 23.08 -7.30
CA THR A 143 2.58 21.66 -7.59
C THR A 143 3.54 20.75 -6.81
N VAL A 144 3.02 19.66 -6.29
CA VAL A 144 3.81 18.56 -5.75
C VAL A 144 3.64 17.36 -6.66
N ARG A 145 4.75 16.83 -7.16
CA ARG A 145 4.77 15.62 -7.97
C ARG A 145 5.24 14.45 -7.14
N LEU A 146 4.50 13.35 -7.25
CA LEU A 146 4.73 12.15 -6.48
C LEU A 146 4.61 10.93 -7.39
N THR A 147 5.37 9.90 -7.06
CA THR A 147 5.28 8.60 -7.73
C THR A 147 4.90 7.54 -6.69
N LYS A 148 4.06 6.60 -7.08
CA LYS A 148 3.70 5.46 -6.24
C LYS A 148 4.96 4.73 -5.80
N ALA A 149 5.15 4.60 -4.49
CA ALA A 149 6.28 3.89 -3.94
C ALA A 149 6.20 2.41 -4.35
N LYS A 150 7.31 1.90 -4.87
CA LYS A 150 7.42 0.47 -5.17
C LYS A 150 7.75 -0.29 -3.90
N ASP A 151 7.14 -1.44 -3.75
CA ASP A 151 7.49 -2.38 -2.68
C ASP A 151 8.87 -2.98 -2.98
N ALA A 152 9.65 -3.17 -1.92
CA ALA A 152 10.88 -3.94 -2.03
C ALA A 152 10.53 -5.39 -2.41
N PRO A 153 11.23 -6.00 -3.38
CA PRO A 153 10.98 -7.38 -3.74
C PRO A 153 11.28 -8.29 -2.55
N LEU A 154 10.40 -9.26 -2.27
CA LEU A 154 10.62 -10.22 -1.19
C LEU A 154 11.94 -10.96 -1.38
N ALA A 155 12.18 -11.45 -2.60
CA ALA A 155 13.38 -12.18 -2.97
C ALA A 155 14.57 -11.25 -3.24
N GLY A 156 15.75 -11.65 -2.79
CA GLY A 156 16.99 -10.90 -2.97
C GLY A 156 17.20 -9.74 -2.02
N THR A 157 16.17 -9.33 -1.30
CA THR A 157 16.27 -8.25 -0.30
C THR A 157 16.72 -8.82 1.04
N LYS A 158 17.66 -8.13 1.69
CA LYS A 158 18.02 -8.41 3.07
C LYS A 158 17.01 -7.72 3.99
N TRP A 159 16.22 -8.51 4.69
CA TRP A 159 15.18 -8.07 5.60
C TRP A 159 15.67 -8.10 7.04
N THR A 160 15.99 -6.93 7.60
CA THR A 160 16.46 -6.81 8.99
C THR A 160 15.27 -6.79 9.93
N VAL A 161 15.22 -7.72 10.89
CA VAL A 161 14.12 -7.87 11.84
C VAL A 161 14.10 -6.71 12.83
N THR A 162 12.93 -6.09 12.96
CA THR A 162 12.70 -4.97 13.89
C THR A 162 11.74 -5.32 15.02
N ALA A 163 10.89 -6.34 14.82
CA ALA A 163 9.98 -6.87 15.85
C ALA A 163 9.82 -8.39 15.65
N PRO A 164 10.03 -9.24 16.66
CA PRO A 164 10.47 -8.88 18.01
C PRO A 164 11.85 -8.23 18.00
N LYS A 165 12.17 -7.48 19.04
CA LYS A 165 13.45 -6.76 19.14
C LYS A 165 14.64 -7.75 19.06
N ALA A 166 15.51 -7.56 18.07
CA ALA A 166 16.64 -8.44 17.77
C ALA A 166 17.97 -7.66 17.61
N ASP A 167 18.04 -6.46 18.17
CA ASP A 167 19.20 -5.54 18.18
C ASP A 167 19.88 -5.34 16.80
N GLY A 168 19.07 -5.43 15.71
CA GLY A 168 19.52 -5.27 14.34
C GLY A 168 20.39 -6.42 13.80
N ARG A 169 20.62 -7.47 14.57
CA ARG A 169 21.48 -8.62 14.16
C ARG A 169 20.69 -9.69 13.40
N ALA A 170 19.38 -9.81 13.65
CA ALA A 170 18.54 -10.77 12.96
C ALA A 170 18.13 -10.25 11.59
N HIS A 171 18.32 -11.07 10.56
CA HIS A 171 17.90 -10.76 9.21
C HIS A 171 17.61 -12.03 8.42
N LEU A 172 16.74 -11.90 7.39
CA LEU A 172 16.37 -12.97 6.47
C LEU A 172 16.54 -12.48 5.04
N THR A 173 16.98 -13.38 4.15
CA THR A 173 17.02 -13.16 2.71
C THR A 173 16.40 -14.37 2.02
N PHE A 174 15.39 -14.12 1.20
CA PHE A 174 14.69 -15.15 0.40
C PHE A 174 15.34 -15.25 -0.97
N ASP A 175 15.63 -16.46 -1.42
CA ASP A 175 16.11 -16.75 -2.76
C ASP A 175 15.06 -17.59 -3.48
N GLU A 176 14.29 -16.94 -4.34
CA GLU A 176 13.19 -17.59 -5.07
C GLU A 176 13.72 -18.63 -6.05
N LYS A 177 14.86 -18.40 -6.70
CA LYS A 177 15.44 -19.33 -7.67
C LYS A 177 15.89 -20.64 -7.03
N LYS A 178 16.43 -20.55 -5.80
CA LYS A 178 16.86 -21.73 -5.04
C LYS A 178 15.75 -22.30 -4.17
N GLY A 179 14.64 -21.58 -3.98
CA GLY A 179 13.57 -21.96 -3.06
C GLY A 179 14.06 -22.04 -1.61
N THR A 180 14.86 -21.06 -1.17
CA THR A 180 15.45 -21.06 0.17
C THR A 180 15.33 -19.71 0.86
N VAL A 181 15.39 -19.75 2.18
CA VAL A 181 15.62 -18.58 3.03
C VAL A 181 16.91 -18.80 3.82
N SER A 182 17.71 -17.76 3.92
CA SER A 182 18.96 -17.77 4.71
C SER A 182 19.08 -16.47 5.49
N GLY A 183 19.90 -16.49 6.56
CA GLY A 183 20.13 -15.29 7.33
C GLY A 183 20.72 -15.55 8.71
N SER A 184 20.38 -14.67 9.64
CA SER A 184 20.72 -14.75 11.06
C SER A 184 19.46 -14.55 11.91
N LEU A 185 19.31 -15.31 12.96
CA LEU A 185 18.25 -15.15 13.96
C LEU A 185 18.66 -14.27 15.16
N GLY A 186 19.80 -13.59 15.02
CA GLY A 186 20.41 -12.77 16.07
C GLY A 186 21.71 -13.38 16.58
N CYS A 187 21.66 -14.58 17.11
CA CYS A 187 22.84 -15.37 17.53
C CYS A 187 23.29 -16.33 16.43
N ASN A 188 22.40 -17.18 15.98
CA ASN A 188 22.72 -18.25 15.05
C ASN A 188 22.33 -17.90 13.61
N LYS A 189 23.11 -18.43 12.66
CA LYS A 189 22.76 -18.42 11.25
C LYS A 189 21.65 -19.44 10.99
N VAL A 190 20.81 -19.18 10.03
CA VAL A 190 19.71 -20.05 9.62
C VAL A 190 19.72 -20.27 8.11
N ASN A 191 19.34 -21.46 7.70
CA ASN A 191 19.03 -21.81 6.32
C ASN A 191 17.86 -22.81 6.31
N ALA A 192 16.89 -22.60 5.44
CA ALA A 192 15.75 -23.50 5.27
C ALA A 192 15.22 -23.46 3.84
N LYS A 193 14.41 -24.43 3.45
CA LYS A 193 13.58 -24.34 2.26
C LYS A 193 12.52 -23.26 2.47
N ALA A 194 12.19 -22.51 1.40
CA ALA A 194 11.15 -21.51 1.40
C ALA A 194 10.40 -21.57 0.07
N GLN A 195 9.11 -21.85 0.13
CA GLN A 195 8.23 -21.84 -1.03
C GLN A 195 7.25 -20.70 -0.89
N VAL A 196 7.24 -19.81 -1.89
CA VAL A 196 6.38 -18.62 -1.93
C VAL A 196 5.25 -18.88 -2.92
N SER A 197 4.00 -18.77 -2.49
CA SER A 197 2.82 -18.81 -3.36
C SER A 197 1.64 -18.08 -2.72
N ASP A 198 0.85 -17.39 -3.54
CA ASP A 198 -0.44 -16.80 -3.16
C ASP A 198 -0.43 -15.97 -1.86
N GLY A 199 0.58 -15.11 -1.69
CA GLY A 199 0.71 -14.27 -0.50
C GLY A 199 1.14 -15.02 0.77
N HIS A 200 1.62 -16.25 0.61
CA HIS A 200 2.10 -17.09 1.70
C HIS A 200 3.52 -17.59 1.43
N ILE A 201 4.21 -17.90 2.51
CA ILE A 201 5.53 -18.55 2.50
C ILE A 201 5.42 -19.81 3.35
N THR A 202 5.74 -20.97 2.76
CA THR A 202 5.91 -22.19 3.53
C THR A 202 7.40 -22.41 3.79
N LEU A 203 7.78 -22.44 5.06
CA LEU A 203 9.14 -22.69 5.48
C LEU A 203 9.32 -24.16 5.87
N GLY A 204 10.43 -24.74 5.42
CA GLY A 204 10.84 -26.08 5.84
C GLY A 204 11.63 -26.05 7.16
N PRO A 205 11.98 -27.23 7.71
CA PRO A 205 12.78 -27.33 8.92
C PRO A 205 14.09 -26.51 8.80
N PRO A 206 14.42 -25.67 9.79
CA PRO A 206 15.62 -24.84 9.74
C PRO A 206 16.87 -25.61 10.12
N ALA A 207 17.94 -25.43 9.34
CA ALA A 207 19.29 -25.77 9.77
C ALA A 207 19.92 -24.53 10.40
N THR A 208 20.40 -24.65 11.64
CA THR A 208 21.01 -23.54 12.37
C THR A 208 22.41 -23.90 12.88
N THR A 209 23.26 -22.89 13.04
CA THR A 209 24.45 -23.02 13.88
C THR A 209 24.04 -23.19 15.35
N ARG A 210 24.93 -23.59 16.21
CA ARG A 210 24.66 -23.83 17.64
C ARG A 210 25.62 -23.07 18.52
N MET A 211 25.66 -21.75 18.33
CA MET A 211 26.41 -20.87 19.20
C MET A 211 25.60 -20.55 20.45
N MET A 212 26.23 -20.37 21.57
CA MET A 212 25.61 -19.81 22.77
C MET A 212 25.91 -18.31 22.83
N CYS A 213 24.87 -17.54 22.97
CA CYS A 213 24.90 -16.08 23.11
C CYS A 213 24.21 -15.66 24.41
N GLU A 214 24.10 -14.36 24.62
CA GLU A 214 23.37 -13.80 25.76
C GLU A 214 21.89 -14.24 25.73
N ASP A 215 21.29 -14.40 26.90
CA ASP A 215 19.91 -14.90 27.07
C ASP A 215 18.88 -14.11 26.26
N SER A 216 19.05 -12.80 26.14
CA SER A 216 18.17 -11.93 25.35
C SER A 216 18.16 -12.28 23.87
N LEU A 217 19.33 -12.59 23.30
CA LEU A 217 19.45 -13.02 21.90
C LEU A 217 18.90 -14.42 21.69
N MET A 218 19.15 -15.33 22.64
CA MET A 218 18.59 -16.69 22.60
C MET A 218 17.05 -16.68 22.69
N ALA A 219 16.47 -15.81 23.50
CA ALA A 219 15.01 -15.64 23.58
C ALA A 219 14.41 -15.12 22.28
N SER A 220 15.08 -14.14 21.66
CA SER A 220 14.68 -13.60 20.34
C SER A 220 14.77 -14.67 19.26
N GLU A 221 15.86 -15.41 19.21
CA GLU A 221 16.08 -16.53 18.28
C GLU A 221 14.98 -17.59 18.42
N LYS A 222 14.67 -18.01 19.65
CA LYS A 222 13.58 -18.96 19.92
C LYS A 222 12.23 -18.47 19.37
N THR A 223 11.98 -17.18 19.46
CA THR A 223 10.77 -16.58 18.91
C THR A 223 10.76 -16.62 17.38
N LEU A 224 11.89 -16.28 16.75
CA LEU A 224 12.03 -16.30 15.30
C LEU A 224 12.00 -17.72 14.72
N LEU A 225 12.50 -18.72 15.44
CA LEU A 225 12.43 -20.12 15.03
C LEU A 225 11.01 -20.63 14.86
N ARG A 226 10.04 -20.07 15.59
CA ARG A 226 8.61 -20.42 15.41
C ARG A 226 8.05 -20.05 14.03
N LEU A 227 8.71 -19.18 13.28
CA LEU A 227 8.31 -18.91 11.89
C LEU A 227 8.46 -20.16 11.01
N PHE A 228 9.36 -21.08 11.38
CA PHE A 228 9.67 -22.28 10.61
C PHE A 228 8.75 -23.46 10.92
N ASP A 229 7.77 -23.26 11.83
CA ASP A 229 6.83 -24.33 12.21
C ASP A 229 5.66 -24.49 11.22
N GLY A 230 5.64 -23.73 10.12
CA GLY A 230 4.57 -23.88 9.14
C GLY A 230 4.44 -22.79 8.10
N LYS A 231 3.19 -22.54 7.73
CA LYS A 231 2.81 -21.57 6.71
C LYS A 231 2.69 -20.17 7.29
N LEU A 232 3.26 -19.19 6.61
CA LEU A 232 3.23 -17.79 6.98
C LEU A 232 2.43 -17.00 5.95
N LYS A 233 1.56 -16.11 6.38
CA LYS A 233 1.09 -15.03 5.54
C LYS A 233 2.17 -13.94 5.51
N TYR A 234 2.50 -13.41 4.32
CA TYR A 234 3.39 -12.28 4.22
C TYR A 234 2.74 -11.09 3.52
N GLY A 235 3.21 -9.90 3.85
CA GLY A 235 2.88 -8.67 3.16
C GLY A 235 4.10 -7.78 3.12
N VAL A 236 4.34 -7.15 1.98
CA VAL A 236 5.35 -6.10 1.84
C VAL A 236 4.61 -4.79 1.65
N ASP A 237 4.96 -3.81 2.45
CA ASP A 237 4.51 -2.44 2.34
C ASP A 237 5.76 -1.56 2.23
N HIS A 238 6.05 -1.13 1.02
CA HIS A 238 7.25 -0.39 0.64
C HIS A 238 8.54 -1.10 1.08
N LEU A 239 9.12 -0.71 2.19
CA LEU A 239 10.36 -1.32 2.73
C LEU A 239 10.09 -2.18 3.97
N THR A 240 8.85 -2.44 4.31
CA THR A 240 8.49 -3.22 5.50
C THR A 240 7.89 -4.55 5.09
N LEU A 241 8.52 -5.63 5.53
CA LEU A 241 8.01 -6.99 5.44
C LEU A 241 7.33 -7.35 6.76
N THR A 242 6.11 -7.85 6.67
CA THR A 242 5.40 -8.46 7.80
C THR A 242 5.20 -9.95 7.51
N LEU A 243 5.63 -10.80 8.42
CA LEU A 243 5.41 -12.25 8.40
C LEU A 243 4.48 -12.60 9.54
N THR A 244 3.38 -13.27 9.26
CA THR A 244 2.39 -13.67 10.27
C THR A 244 2.19 -15.17 10.22
N SER A 245 2.51 -15.86 11.30
CA SER A 245 2.22 -17.28 11.47
C SER A 245 0.76 -17.49 11.85
N GLU A 246 0.13 -18.57 11.40
CA GLU A 246 -1.26 -18.90 11.75
C GLU A 246 -1.45 -19.08 13.27
N ASN A 247 -0.45 -19.61 13.97
CA ASN A 247 -0.50 -19.93 15.40
C ASN A 247 0.64 -19.29 16.20
N GLY A 248 1.30 -18.27 15.67
CA GLY A 248 2.50 -17.72 16.25
C GLY A 248 2.63 -16.21 16.18
N PRO A 249 3.79 -15.68 16.55
CA PRO A 249 4.05 -14.26 16.55
C PRO A 249 4.07 -13.69 15.13
N SER A 250 3.67 -12.44 15.01
CA SER A 250 3.95 -11.63 13.84
C SER A 250 5.38 -11.07 13.92
N VAL A 251 6.13 -11.19 12.84
CA VAL A 251 7.49 -10.65 12.71
C VAL A 251 7.47 -9.51 11.71
N ARG A 252 8.09 -8.41 12.08
CA ARG A 252 8.27 -7.26 11.20
C ARG A 252 9.76 -7.07 10.90
N ALA A 253 10.06 -6.83 9.63
CA ALA A 253 11.41 -6.57 9.16
C ALA A 253 11.43 -5.42 8.16
N VAL A 254 12.57 -4.77 8.01
CA VAL A 254 12.78 -3.67 7.06
C VAL A 254 13.87 -4.03 6.06
N ALA A 255 13.67 -3.60 4.81
CA ALA A 255 14.66 -3.76 3.77
C ALA A 255 15.90 -2.91 4.06
N GLU A 256 17.09 -3.51 4.00
CA GLU A 256 18.33 -2.74 3.94
C GLU A 256 18.48 -2.11 2.55
N ARG A 257 18.81 -0.82 2.51
CA ARG A 257 19.15 -0.08 1.28
C ARG A 257 20.62 -0.15 0.99
#